data_076abbb37ba4ac8ff41929a8bc7c7221
#
_entry.id   076abbb37ba4ac8ff41929a8bc7c7221
#
_cell.length_a   1.000
_cell.length_b   1.000
_cell.length_c   1.000
_cell.angle_alpha   90.00
_cell.angle_beta   90.00
_cell.angle_gamma   90.00
#
_symmetry.space_group_name_H-M   'P 1'
#
loop_
_entity.id
_entity.type
_entity.pdbx_description
1 polymer ?
#
loop_
_entity_poly.entity_id
_entity_poly.type
_entity_poly.pdbx_seq_one_letter_code
_entity_poly.pdbx_strand_id
1 'polypeptide(L)'
;MYKCVDCGYVFDEPYLYQEPHGETTECCPRCMGGGFQAARQCGRCLSWHLEEDLFDGVCRDCLVESITPEAAERYAYDRGRDRDFYEAYLDCKIDQWSPELYHTLYGKYHTGKGRAAFARRWVAEDDIALEDYAAWLRERRENHVETIQRACAG
;
A
#
# COMPACT_ATOMS: atom_id res chain seq x y z
N MET A 1 -16.26 -9.22 -9.50
CA MET A 1 -15.36 -10.40 -9.38
C MET A 1 -15.10 -10.69 -7.92
N TYR A 2 -14.91 -11.96 -7.60
CA TYR A 2 -14.53 -12.44 -6.28
C TYR A 2 -13.21 -13.19 -6.36
N LYS A 3 -12.47 -13.23 -5.26
CA LYS A 3 -11.26 -14.05 -5.11
C LYS A 3 -11.39 -14.89 -3.86
N CYS A 4 -11.18 -16.20 -4.02
CA CYS A 4 -11.18 -17.12 -2.90
C CYS A 4 -9.92 -16.91 -2.06
N VAL A 5 -10.07 -16.77 -0.75
CA VAL A 5 -8.94 -16.60 0.18
C VAL A 5 -8.17 -17.91 0.40
N ASP A 6 -8.85 -19.06 0.20
CA ASP A 6 -8.26 -20.39 0.43
C ASP A 6 -7.41 -20.88 -0.75
N CYS A 7 -7.92 -20.70 -2.00
CA CYS A 7 -7.25 -21.23 -3.19
C CYS A 7 -6.82 -20.18 -4.23
N GLY A 8 -7.11 -18.90 -3.99
CA GLY A 8 -6.74 -17.78 -4.86
C GLY A 8 -7.53 -17.72 -6.18
N TYR A 9 -8.50 -18.60 -6.40
CA TYR A 9 -9.29 -18.62 -7.63
C TYR A 9 -10.16 -17.36 -7.74
N VAL A 10 -10.20 -16.76 -8.95
CA VAL A 10 -11.01 -15.58 -9.25
C VAL A 10 -12.21 -15.99 -10.09
N PHE A 11 -13.40 -15.50 -9.74
CA PHE A 11 -14.67 -15.88 -10.36
C PHE A 11 -15.70 -14.74 -10.31
N ASP A 12 -16.69 -14.83 -11.18
CA ASP A 12 -17.77 -13.83 -11.27
C ASP A 12 -18.87 -14.07 -10.26
N GLU A 13 -19.31 -15.33 -10.14
CA GLU A 13 -20.44 -15.72 -9.31
C GLU A 13 -20.06 -16.88 -8.41
N PRO A 14 -20.48 -16.86 -7.11
CA PRO A 14 -20.32 -18.00 -6.22
C PRO A 14 -21.14 -19.20 -6.71
N TYR A 15 -20.65 -20.39 -6.42
CA TYR A 15 -21.42 -21.61 -6.59
C TYR A 15 -22.38 -21.75 -5.42
N LEU A 16 -23.65 -22.01 -5.74
CA LEU A 16 -24.71 -22.25 -4.76
C LEU A 16 -24.75 -23.74 -4.42
N TYR A 17 -24.20 -24.11 -3.29
CA TYR A 17 -24.27 -25.49 -2.78
C TYR A 17 -25.52 -25.66 -1.93
N GLN A 18 -26.36 -26.66 -2.28
CA GLN A 18 -27.55 -27.00 -1.51
C GLN A 18 -27.21 -28.09 -0.48
N GLU A 19 -27.33 -27.74 0.79
CA GLU A 19 -27.07 -28.64 1.87
C GLU A 19 -28.19 -29.70 2.01
N PRO A 20 -27.91 -30.89 2.57
CA PRO A 20 -28.91 -31.94 2.74
C PRO A 20 -30.15 -31.54 3.56
N HIS A 21 -30.05 -30.49 4.36
CA HIS A 21 -31.12 -29.94 5.18
C HIS A 21 -31.89 -28.80 4.50
N GLY A 22 -31.63 -28.53 3.22
CA GLY A 22 -32.36 -27.56 2.41
C GLY A 22 -31.82 -26.11 2.47
N GLU A 23 -30.77 -25.87 3.22
CA GLU A 23 -30.07 -24.57 3.22
C GLU A 23 -29.18 -24.47 1.99
N THR A 24 -29.04 -23.23 1.48
CA THR A 24 -28.17 -22.96 0.35
C THR A 24 -26.97 -22.09 0.84
N THR A 25 -25.76 -22.58 0.59
CA THR A 25 -24.54 -21.92 0.98
C THR A 25 -23.76 -21.50 -0.27
N GLU A 26 -23.28 -20.25 -0.27
CA GLU A 26 -22.40 -19.76 -1.31
C GLU A 26 -20.96 -20.23 -1.09
N CYS A 27 -20.33 -20.75 -2.13
CA CYS A 27 -18.97 -21.26 -2.04
C CYS A 27 -18.15 -20.98 -3.31
N CYS A 28 -16.83 -21.06 -3.17
CA CYS A 28 -15.91 -20.97 -4.29
C CYS A 28 -16.14 -22.13 -5.27
N PRO A 29 -16.36 -21.89 -6.58
CA PRO A 29 -16.64 -22.95 -7.55
C PRO A 29 -15.47 -23.92 -7.75
N ARG A 30 -14.25 -23.59 -7.27
CA ARG A 30 -13.07 -24.43 -7.43
C ARG A 30 -12.78 -25.32 -6.23
N CYS A 31 -12.81 -24.76 -5.00
CA CYS A 31 -12.44 -25.51 -3.79
C CYS A 31 -13.60 -25.73 -2.83
N MET A 32 -14.79 -25.23 -3.15
CA MET A 32 -16.01 -25.30 -2.31
C MET A 32 -15.87 -24.59 -0.95
N GLY A 33 -14.82 -23.81 -0.73
CA GLY A 33 -14.63 -22.99 0.48
C GLY A 33 -15.57 -21.79 0.47
N GLY A 34 -16.08 -21.41 1.65
CA GLY A 34 -16.94 -20.22 1.82
C GLY A 34 -16.17 -18.91 1.97
N GLY A 35 -14.84 -18.97 2.07
CA GLY A 35 -13.98 -17.80 2.22
C GLY A 35 -13.66 -17.14 0.88
N PHE A 36 -14.46 -16.17 0.46
CA PHE A 36 -14.15 -15.34 -0.72
C PHE A 36 -14.62 -13.90 -0.49
N GLN A 37 -13.97 -12.98 -1.15
CA GLN A 37 -14.21 -11.54 -0.99
C GLN A 37 -14.18 -10.84 -2.35
N ALA A 38 -14.70 -9.62 -2.39
CA ALA A 38 -14.64 -8.76 -3.58
C ALA A 38 -13.20 -8.58 -4.05
N ALA A 39 -12.98 -8.69 -5.36
CA ALA A 39 -11.67 -8.59 -5.97
C ALA A 39 -11.64 -7.59 -7.12
N ARG A 40 -10.51 -6.91 -7.24
CA ARG A 40 -10.23 -5.92 -8.28
C ARG A 40 -8.86 -6.14 -8.88
N GLN A 41 -8.67 -5.69 -10.12
CA GLN A 41 -7.36 -5.66 -10.73
C GLN A 41 -6.56 -4.46 -10.25
N CYS A 42 -5.28 -4.69 -9.94
CA CYS A 42 -4.33 -3.61 -9.75
C CYS A 42 -4.21 -2.79 -11.03
N GLY A 43 -4.32 -1.46 -10.93
CA GLY A 43 -4.23 -0.55 -12.06
C GLY A 43 -2.86 -0.52 -12.76
N ARG A 44 -1.83 -1.16 -12.17
CA ARG A 44 -0.48 -1.21 -12.75
C ARG A 44 -0.09 -2.58 -13.30
N CYS A 45 -0.15 -3.63 -12.49
CA CYS A 45 0.26 -4.98 -12.92
C CYS A 45 -0.89 -5.83 -13.47
N LEU A 46 -2.14 -5.34 -13.37
CA LEU A 46 -3.36 -6.02 -13.80
C LEU A 46 -3.64 -7.36 -13.09
N SER A 47 -2.89 -7.69 -12.06
CA SER A 47 -3.14 -8.87 -11.22
C SER A 47 -4.36 -8.65 -10.33
N TRP A 48 -5.09 -9.73 -10.04
CA TRP A 48 -6.26 -9.70 -9.17
C TRP A 48 -5.86 -9.75 -7.70
N HIS A 49 -6.37 -8.79 -6.93
CA HIS A 49 -6.18 -8.68 -5.48
C HIS A 49 -7.54 -8.55 -4.80
N LEU A 50 -7.62 -8.85 -3.52
CA LEU A 50 -8.78 -8.44 -2.72
C LEU A 50 -8.89 -6.93 -2.76
N GLU A 51 -10.11 -6.40 -2.75
CA GLU A 51 -10.32 -4.95 -2.86
C GLU A 51 -9.71 -4.20 -1.67
N GLU A 52 -9.73 -4.83 -0.48
CA GLU A 52 -9.13 -4.31 0.75
C GLU A 52 -7.58 -4.28 0.74
N ASP A 53 -6.94 -5.12 -0.10
CA ASP A 53 -5.48 -5.15 -0.26
C ASP A 53 -4.95 -4.08 -1.25
N LEU A 54 -5.84 -3.29 -1.84
CA LEU A 54 -5.48 -2.27 -2.82
C LEU A 54 -5.41 -0.87 -2.18
N PHE A 55 -4.28 -0.23 -2.32
CA PHE A 55 -4.03 1.16 -1.97
C PHE A 55 -4.42 2.07 -3.15
N ASP A 56 -5.62 2.65 -3.09
CA ASP A 56 -6.16 3.49 -4.17
C ASP A 56 -6.12 2.80 -5.56
N GLY A 57 -6.48 1.51 -5.59
CA GLY A 57 -6.52 0.70 -6.81
C GLY A 57 -5.16 0.14 -7.26
N VAL A 58 -4.12 0.28 -6.46
CA VAL A 58 -2.76 -0.23 -6.74
C VAL A 58 -2.36 -1.24 -5.66
N CYS A 59 -1.83 -2.40 -6.04
CA CYS A 59 -1.35 -3.38 -5.06
C CYS A 59 -0.08 -2.88 -4.35
N ARG A 60 0.17 -3.44 -3.17
CA ARG A 60 1.31 -3.09 -2.30
C ARG A 60 2.64 -3.08 -3.06
N ASP A 61 2.94 -4.13 -3.79
CA ASP A 61 4.21 -4.27 -4.50
C ASP A 61 4.40 -3.17 -5.55
N CYS A 62 3.38 -2.92 -6.36
CA CYS A 62 3.41 -1.86 -7.35
C CYS A 62 3.51 -0.46 -6.73
N LEU A 63 2.86 -0.25 -5.57
CA LEU A 63 2.96 1.01 -4.84
C LEU A 63 4.38 1.20 -4.31
N VAL A 64 4.93 0.20 -3.63
CA VAL A 64 6.30 0.23 -3.07
C VAL A 64 7.35 0.46 -4.16
N GLU A 65 7.23 -0.22 -5.30
CA GLU A 65 8.11 0.01 -6.46
C GLU A 65 8.05 1.45 -7.00
N SER A 66 6.91 2.11 -6.85
CA SER A 66 6.72 3.47 -7.33
C SER A 66 7.28 4.56 -6.42
N ILE A 67 7.63 4.22 -5.18
CA ILE A 67 8.13 5.19 -4.21
C ILE A 67 9.54 5.62 -4.62
N THR A 68 9.70 6.87 -5.00
CA THR A 68 11.04 7.47 -5.15
C THR A 68 11.51 8.08 -3.83
N PRO A 69 12.83 8.15 -3.59
CA PRO A 69 13.37 8.78 -2.39
C PRO A 69 12.87 10.22 -2.20
N GLU A 70 12.81 11.00 -3.28
CA GLU A 70 12.39 12.40 -3.26
C GLU A 70 10.89 12.54 -2.95
N ALA A 71 10.06 11.65 -3.48
CA ALA A 71 8.63 11.64 -3.20
C ALA A 71 8.35 11.26 -1.75
N ALA A 72 9.07 10.29 -1.21
CA ALA A 72 8.95 9.89 0.19
C ALA A 72 9.43 10.99 1.16
N GLU A 73 10.54 11.67 0.85
CA GLU A 73 11.01 12.81 1.64
C GLU A 73 9.99 13.95 1.62
N ARG A 74 9.41 14.24 0.45
CA ARG A 74 8.38 15.27 0.32
C ARG A 74 7.12 14.92 1.10
N TYR A 75 6.67 13.67 1.03
CA TYR A 75 5.56 13.17 1.83
C TYR A 75 5.80 13.35 3.33
N ALA A 76 6.97 12.94 3.80
CA ALA A 76 7.34 13.08 5.20
C ALA A 76 7.31 14.55 5.66
N TYR A 77 7.80 15.46 4.83
CA TYR A 77 7.76 16.89 5.08
C TYR A 77 6.32 17.42 5.11
N ASP A 78 5.51 17.09 4.10
CA ASP A 78 4.12 17.58 3.99
C ASP A 78 3.24 17.07 5.14
N ARG A 79 3.54 15.90 5.71
CA ARG A 79 2.85 15.32 6.88
C ARG A 79 3.42 15.77 8.24
N GLY A 80 4.40 16.69 8.25
CA GLY A 80 5.07 17.13 9.48
C GLY A 80 5.85 16.00 10.16
N ARG A 81 6.26 14.97 9.40
CA ARG A 81 7.13 13.88 9.81
C ARG A 81 8.57 14.34 9.67
N ASP A 82 9.00 15.16 10.58
CA ASP A 82 10.32 15.77 10.59
C ASP A 82 11.43 14.82 11.07
N ARG A 83 12.58 15.42 11.40
CA ARG A 83 13.78 14.71 11.84
C ARG A 83 13.52 13.80 13.05
N ASP A 84 12.76 14.26 14.04
CA ASP A 84 12.54 13.53 15.28
C ASP A 84 11.76 12.22 15.03
N PHE A 85 10.84 12.24 14.07
CA PHE A 85 10.13 11.04 13.64
C PHE A 85 11.07 10.00 13.02
N TYR A 86 12.01 10.43 12.17
CA TYR A 86 12.98 9.51 11.58
C TYR A 86 13.93 8.93 12.62
N GLU A 87 14.33 9.74 13.60
CA GLU A 87 15.16 9.27 14.71
C GLU A 87 14.40 8.23 15.55
N ALA A 88 13.13 8.46 15.88
CA ALA A 88 12.29 7.51 16.57
C ALA A 88 12.09 6.21 15.79
N TYR A 89 11.94 6.27 14.46
CA TYR A 89 11.85 5.08 13.63
C TYR A 89 13.17 4.30 13.60
N LEU A 90 14.31 4.96 13.50
CA LEU A 90 15.62 4.31 13.61
C LEU A 90 15.78 3.58 14.94
N ASP A 91 15.41 4.22 16.03
CA ASP A 91 15.49 3.63 17.37
C ASP A 91 14.59 2.39 17.49
N CYS A 92 13.39 2.41 16.88
CA CYS A 92 12.52 1.22 16.81
C CYS A 92 13.12 0.06 16.02
N LYS A 93 14.07 0.32 15.12
CA LYS A 93 14.70 -0.69 14.25
C LYS A 93 16.07 -1.17 14.74
N ILE A 94 16.64 -0.54 15.78
CA ILE A 94 17.97 -0.86 16.27
C ILE A 94 18.14 -2.35 16.65
N ASP A 95 17.10 -2.96 17.22
CA ASP A 95 17.12 -4.37 17.62
C ASP A 95 16.85 -5.34 16.46
N GLN A 96 16.33 -4.83 15.33
CA GLN A 96 15.96 -5.63 14.16
C GLN A 96 17.06 -5.63 13.09
N TRP A 97 17.93 -4.63 13.08
CA TRP A 97 19.00 -4.48 12.10
C TRP A 97 20.35 -4.90 12.70
N SER A 98 21.27 -5.33 11.84
CA SER A 98 22.63 -5.50 12.30
C SER A 98 23.22 -4.17 12.75
N PRO A 99 24.14 -4.17 13.75
CA PRO A 99 24.78 -2.93 14.20
C PRO A 99 25.46 -2.15 13.06
N GLU A 100 26.07 -2.86 12.10
CA GLU A 100 26.72 -2.23 10.95
C GLU A 100 25.70 -1.52 10.03
N LEU A 101 24.53 -2.15 9.79
CA LEU A 101 23.47 -1.56 8.99
C LEU A 101 22.89 -0.34 9.69
N TYR A 102 22.62 -0.43 10.99
CA TYR A 102 22.13 0.69 11.80
C TYR A 102 23.08 1.88 11.73
N HIS A 103 24.35 1.69 12.02
CA HIS A 103 25.36 2.76 11.99
C HIS A 103 25.51 3.36 10.59
N THR A 104 25.45 2.54 9.56
CA THR A 104 25.53 3.01 8.17
C THR A 104 24.34 3.89 7.82
N LEU A 105 23.13 3.51 8.18
CA LEU A 105 21.91 4.25 7.90
C LEU A 105 21.82 5.53 8.75
N TYR A 106 22.16 5.43 10.04
CA TYR A 106 22.21 6.58 10.93
C TYR A 106 23.21 7.64 10.45
N GLY A 107 24.42 7.23 10.05
CA GLY A 107 25.40 8.16 9.48
C GLY A 107 24.96 8.80 8.16
N LYS A 108 24.29 8.04 7.29
CA LYS A 108 23.78 8.56 6.01
C LYS A 108 22.57 9.48 6.18
N TYR A 109 21.79 9.28 7.22
CA TYR A 109 20.60 10.08 7.51
C TYR A 109 20.92 11.58 7.63
N HIS A 110 22.08 11.96 8.16
CA HIS A 110 22.48 13.36 8.30
C HIS A 110 22.83 14.04 6.97
N THR A 111 22.84 13.30 5.87
CA THR A 111 22.95 13.87 4.51
C THR A 111 21.60 13.99 3.86
N GLY A 112 21.37 14.97 2.96
CA GLY A 112 20.10 15.11 2.26
C GLY A 112 19.71 13.84 1.47
N LYS A 113 20.68 13.20 0.79
CA LYS A 113 20.46 11.94 0.07
C LYS A 113 20.12 10.78 1.02
N GLY A 114 20.73 10.77 2.19
CA GLY A 114 20.46 9.77 3.23
C GLY A 114 19.05 9.89 3.79
N ARG A 115 18.57 11.12 4.03
CA ARG A 115 17.19 11.36 4.48
C ARG A 115 16.16 10.86 3.48
N ALA A 116 16.32 11.19 2.22
CA ALA A 116 15.43 10.76 1.16
C ALA A 116 15.38 9.21 1.02
N ALA A 117 16.55 8.58 1.03
CA ALA A 117 16.65 7.11 0.99
C ALA A 117 15.99 6.45 2.21
N PHE A 118 16.14 7.06 3.37
CA PHE A 118 15.55 6.58 4.61
C PHE A 118 14.02 6.75 4.63
N ALA A 119 13.52 7.92 4.18
CA ALA A 119 12.08 8.16 4.05
C ALA A 119 11.43 7.11 3.13
N ARG A 120 12.06 6.81 1.99
CA ARG A 120 11.61 5.76 1.08
C ARG A 120 11.53 4.40 1.78
N ARG A 121 12.54 4.03 2.53
CA ARG A 121 12.58 2.76 3.24
C ARG A 121 11.48 2.66 4.30
N TRP A 122 11.33 3.73 5.11
CA TRP A 122 10.28 3.80 6.11
C TRP A 122 8.89 3.61 5.48
N VAL A 123 8.56 4.38 4.44
CA VAL A 123 7.24 4.28 3.79
C VAL A 123 7.01 2.87 3.20
N ALA A 124 8.06 2.23 2.67
CA ALA A 124 7.95 0.90 2.07
C ALA A 124 7.78 -0.23 3.10
N GLU A 125 8.33 -0.08 4.31
CA GLU A 125 8.34 -1.12 5.36
C GLU A 125 7.20 -0.98 6.38
N ASP A 126 6.63 0.22 6.54
CA ASP A 126 5.58 0.53 7.51
C ASP A 126 4.22 0.61 6.81
N ASP A 127 3.32 -0.33 7.10
CA ASP A 127 2.02 -0.41 6.42
C ASP A 127 1.14 0.81 6.68
N ILE A 128 1.23 1.42 7.87
CA ILE A 128 0.49 2.65 8.21
C ILE A 128 1.03 3.83 7.39
N ALA A 129 2.35 3.93 7.29
CA ALA A 129 2.98 4.97 6.48
C ALA A 129 2.69 4.79 4.98
N LEU A 130 2.64 3.55 4.51
CA LEU A 130 2.33 3.22 3.12
C LEU A 130 0.88 3.59 2.76
N GLU A 131 -0.07 3.31 3.65
CA GLU A 131 -1.48 3.67 3.49
C GLU A 131 -1.65 5.21 3.45
N ASP A 132 -1.05 5.92 4.40
CA ASP A 132 -1.09 7.39 4.42
C ASP A 132 -0.37 8.01 3.21
N TYR A 133 0.72 7.40 2.74
CA TYR A 133 1.40 7.80 1.52
C TYR A 133 0.50 7.67 0.27
N ALA A 134 -0.26 6.59 0.17
CA ALA A 134 -1.23 6.42 -0.90
C ALA A 134 -2.33 7.50 -0.86
N ALA A 135 -2.83 7.82 0.33
CA ALA A 135 -3.78 8.90 0.55
C ALA A 135 -3.20 10.28 0.16
N TRP A 136 -1.95 10.57 0.55
CA TRP A 136 -1.25 11.78 0.18
C TRP A 136 -1.06 11.93 -1.36
N LEU A 137 -0.76 10.83 -2.05
CA LEU A 137 -0.67 10.84 -3.53
C LEU A 137 -2.02 11.18 -4.17
N ARG A 138 -3.13 10.67 -3.63
CA ARG A 138 -4.49 10.97 -4.10
C ARG A 138 -4.82 12.45 -3.90
N GLU A 139 -4.61 12.98 -2.70
CA GLU A 139 -4.83 14.40 -2.38
C GLU A 139 -4.07 15.34 -3.32
N ARG A 140 -2.82 15.02 -3.64
CA ARG A 140 -2.02 15.81 -4.58
C ARG A 140 -2.55 15.78 -6.00
N ARG A 141 -3.08 14.65 -6.46
CA ARG A 141 -3.72 14.55 -7.79
C ARG A 141 -4.99 15.40 -7.84
N GLU A 142 -5.82 15.32 -6.83
CA GLU A 142 -7.06 16.09 -6.72
C GLU A 142 -6.78 17.60 -6.71
N ASN A 143 -5.86 18.06 -5.90
CA ASN A 143 -5.43 19.46 -5.83
C ASN A 143 -4.85 19.96 -7.17
N HIS A 144 -4.13 19.11 -7.90
CA HIS A 144 -3.57 19.45 -9.21
C HIS A 144 -4.67 19.62 -10.26
N VAL A 145 -5.66 18.73 -10.27
CA VAL A 145 -6.83 18.81 -11.18
C VAL A 145 -7.64 20.08 -10.90
N GLU A 146 -7.92 20.40 -9.65
CA GLU A 146 -8.63 21.63 -9.28
C GLU A 146 -7.88 22.90 -9.73
N THR A 147 -6.55 22.89 -9.58
CA THR A 147 -5.71 24.02 -9.98
C THR A 147 -5.78 24.24 -11.49
N ILE A 148 -5.71 23.18 -12.30
CA ILE A 148 -5.86 23.26 -13.76
C ILE A 148 -7.25 23.75 -14.15
N GLN A 149 -8.30 23.23 -13.52
CA GLN A 149 -9.68 23.65 -13.81
C GLN A 149 -9.90 25.13 -13.52
N ARG A 150 -9.37 25.66 -12.42
CA ARG A 150 -9.42 27.09 -12.09
C ARG A 150 -8.65 27.94 -13.09
N ALA A 151 -7.50 27.48 -13.54
CA ALA A 151 -6.70 28.19 -14.53
C ALA A 151 -7.34 28.23 -15.93
N CYS A 152 -8.13 27.20 -16.29
CA CYS A 152 -8.85 27.16 -17.57
C CYS A 152 -10.19 27.91 -17.54
N ALA A 153 -10.72 28.27 -16.37
CA ALA A 153 -12.01 28.96 -16.21
C ALA A 153 -11.87 30.50 -16.09
N GLY A 154 -10.66 31.02 -16.03
CA GLY A 154 -10.35 32.48 -16.00
C GLY A 154 -9.71 32.97 -17.26
#